data_6afeffe43c5a3032804f168140e8aece
#
_entry.id   6afeffe43c5a3032804f168140e8aece
#
_cell.length_a   1.000
_cell.length_b   1.000
_cell.length_c   1.000
_cell.angle_alpha   90.00
_cell.angle_beta   90.00
_cell.angle_gamma   90.00
#
_symmetry.space_group_name_H-M   'P 1'
#
loop_
_entity.id
_entity.type
_entity.pdbx_description
1 polymer ?
#
loop_
_entity_poly.entity_id
_entity_poly.type
_entity_poly.pdbx_seq_one_letter_code
_entity_poly.pdbx_strand_id
1 'polypeptide(L)'
;MRADSPAHFSLSWSRLGARLGLQLGTLSAALALAWAPPALAAAQLPAPARPAPAATAAAPAQQAADRAFDRLAHQFIEALWKLDPDAALAAGRYDGAARLPAPTAASRDKALAFAQQWQAHFATVQPERLSDRARTDLVLLQNKLAADAWYLQTLREFAWNPSNYNVAGAMDLILNTEYAPRAQRLKALLARLKAVPAYYEAAYASLDTPTREHTQLAVSQIDGTLAVFDEIEKAAQAERKLAAADRHAFAPALAAARTAVKQYQQRLKGLDEQLAASGKARSFRLGRELYERKFQLDIQSASTAEQTYQKALATREQLLAKMDELADQLWTQTQGDASKPADRLEKIDRVIKTLSVKHVKAENFLAEIRQQIPQLQAFLQQKDLLTIDPKKPLQVRETPVYQRGVAGASIEAPGPYRPQDRTYYNVTPLDDLKPEQAESTLREYNHWILQILNIHEAIPGHYTQLIHANKSPSLVKALFGNGAMIEGWAVYGERMMLEAGYGDHAPEMWLMYCKWNLRSVTNTLLDYSVHVLGMTQDEALALLTHKAFQTEQEAREKWRRVQLTSVQLTSYFSGYSEIMALREARRKQLGDRFELKAFHDQFLSYGSAPVAVIRELMH
;
A
#
# COMPACT_ATOMS: atom_id res chain seq x y z
N MET A 1 -11.35 -40.29 -7.38
CA MET A 1 -10.93 -39.06 -8.11
C MET A 1 -11.56 -37.89 -7.40
N ARG A 2 -10.84 -37.26 -6.50
CA ARG A 2 -11.24 -36.03 -5.78
C ARG A 2 -10.54 -34.86 -6.48
N ALA A 3 -11.35 -33.95 -7.00
CA ALA A 3 -10.87 -32.72 -7.60
C ALA A 3 -10.32 -31.78 -6.49
N ASP A 4 -9.05 -31.43 -6.58
CA ASP A 4 -8.38 -30.47 -5.71
C ASP A 4 -8.89 -29.06 -6.06
N SER A 5 -9.55 -28.41 -5.10
CA SER A 5 -9.83 -26.97 -5.16
C SER A 5 -8.63 -26.19 -4.65
N PRO A 6 -8.14 -25.18 -5.39
CA PRO A 6 -7.10 -24.31 -4.87
C PRO A 6 -7.69 -23.27 -3.92
N ALA A 7 -7.06 -23.11 -2.76
CA ALA A 7 -7.36 -22.10 -1.76
C ALA A 7 -7.05 -20.69 -2.28
N HIS A 8 -7.88 -19.72 -1.98
CA HIS A 8 -7.89 -18.37 -2.55
C HIS A 8 -8.03 -17.26 -1.50
N PHE A 9 -7.81 -16.09 -1.85
CA PHE A 9 -7.12 -14.98 -1.24
C PHE A 9 -7.62 -13.60 -1.56
N SER A 10 -7.51 -12.62 -0.67
CA SER A 10 -7.83 -11.25 -1.00
C SER A 10 -7.31 -10.15 -0.07
N LEU A 11 -7.22 -9.16 -0.60
CA LEU A 11 -7.13 -7.70 -0.63
C LEU A 11 -7.62 -6.96 0.61
N SER A 12 -6.78 -6.10 1.22
CA SER A 12 -7.33 -5.06 2.07
C SER A 12 -6.61 -3.70 2.11
N TRP A 13 -5.43 -3.54 1.50
CA TRP A 13 -4.70 -2.25 1.62
C TRP A 13 -4.82 -1.31 0.43
N SER A 14 -5.31 -1.74 -0.71
CA SER A 14 -5.50 -0.89 -1.89
C SER A 14 -6.66 0.11 -1.80
N ARG A 15 -7.51 0.02 -0.77
CA ARG A 15 -8.74 0.83 -0.69
C ARG A 15 -8.58 2.19 -0.03
N LEU A 16 -7.58 2.42 0.83
CA LEU A 16 -7.34 3.75 1.43
C LEU A 16 -6.40 4.63 0.60
N GLY A 17 -5.46 4.04 -0.14
CA GLY A 17 -4.51 4.77 -0.98
C GLY A 17 -5.03 5.10 -2.38
N ALA A 18 -5.99 4.34 -2.91
CA ALA A 18 -6.46 4.45 -4.29
C ALA A 18 -7.53 5.54 -4.53
N ARG A 19 -7.91 6.31 -3.52
CA ARG A 19 -8.98 7.32 -3.65
C ARG A 19 -8.51 8.74 -3.49
N LEU A 20 -7.25 9.04 -3.89
CA LEU A 20 -6.83 10.43 -3.75
C LEU A 20 -5.79 10.84 -4.77
N GLY A 21 -6.16 11.72 -5.56
CA GLY A 21 -5.32 12.35 -6.46
C GLY A 21 -5.67 13.75 -6.86
N LEU A 22 -4.96 14.62 -7.38
CA LEU A 22 -4.96 15.46 -8.58
C LEU A 22 -4.07 16.67 -8.43
N GLN A 23 -3.67 17.16 -9.34
CA GLN A 23 -3.27 17.69 -10.65
C GLN A 23 -2.62 19.05 -10.51
N LEU A 24 -1.70 19.31 -11.34
CA LEU A 24 -1.36 20.36 -12.29
C LEU A 24 0.14 20.61 -12.27
N GLY A 25 0.84 20.78 -13.28
CA GLY A 25 0.78 21.22 -14.64
C GLY A 25 2.15 21.70 -15.06
N THR A 26 2.60 21.19 -16.14
CA THR A 26 3.71 21.57 -17.05
C THR A 26 4.67 22.71 -16.71
N LEU A 27 5.98 22.41 -16.79
CA LEU A 27 6.93 23.08 -17.70
C LEU A 27 8.27 22.34 -17.76
N SER A 28 8.73 22.15 -18.98
CA SER A 28 9.93 21.40 -19.36
C SER A 28 11.20 22.20 -19.10
N ALA A 29 12.29 21.54 -18.69
CA ALA A 29 13.65 21.86 -19.12
C ALA A 29 14.59 20.69 -18.88
N ALA A 30 15.21 20.21 -19.92
CA ALA A 30 16.28 19.22 -19.92
C ALA A 30 17.60 19.86 -19.49
N LEU A 31 18.40 19.16 -18.68
CA LEU A 31 19.82 19.44 -18.51
C LEU A 31 20.59 18.16 -18.25
N ALA A 32 21.52 17.90 -19.16
CA ALA A 32 22.51 16.85 -19.05
C ALA A 32 23.56 17.18 -17.98
N LEU A 33 24.02 16.20 -17.23
CA LEU A 33 25.12 16.33 -16.26
C LEU A 33 26.25 15.38 -16.61
N ALA A 34 27.39 15.98 -16.94
CA ALA A 34 28.66 15.33 -17.08
C ALA A 34 29.37 15.19 -15.72
N TRP A 35 30.11 14.10 -15.56
CA TRP A 35 30.94 13.81 -14.39
C TRP A 35 32.34 14.40 -14.56
N ALA A 36 32.89 15.01 -13.46
CA ALA A 36 34.30 15.26 -13.28
C ALA A 36 34.70 15.02 -11.80
N PRO A 37 35.92 14.53 -11.51
CA PRO A 37 36.35 14.14 -10.17
C PRO A 37 36.82 15.34 -9.31
N PRO A 38 36.91 15.19 -7.96
CA PRO A 38 37.22 16.32 -7.08
C PRO A 38 38.71 16.54 -6.90
N ALA A 39 39.12 17.82 -6.89
CA ALA A 39 40.44 18.27 -6.50
C ALA A 39 40.43 18.70 -5.01
N LEU A 40 41.50 18.36 -4.29
CA LEU A 40 41.78 18.77 -2.91
C LEU A 40 42.02 20.28 -2.82
N ALA A 41 41.43 20.94 -1.85
CA ALA A 41 41.83 22.29 -1.43
C ALA A 41 41.70 22.46 0.09
N ALA A 42 42.61 23.26 0.63
CA ALA A 42 43.02 23.42 2.00
C ALA A 42 41.98 24.06 2.96
N ALA A 43 42.17 23.77 4.25
CA ALA A 43 41.38 24.24 5.37
C ALA A 43 41.49 25.77 5.60
N GLN A 44 40.32 26.41 5.80
CA GLN A 44 40.22 27.72 6.46
C GLN A 44 39.26 27.64 7.64
N LEU A 45 39.59 28.29 8.74
CA LEU A 45 38.89 28.32 10.03
C LEU A 45 37.47 28.94 9.92
N PRO A 46 36.51 28.53 10.78
CA PRO A 46 35.12 28.91 10.64
C PRO A 46 34.82 30.32 11.16
N ALA A 47 34.04 31.06 10.38
CA ALA A 47 33.39 32.28 10.82
C ALA A 47 32.19 31.97 11.76
N PRO A 48 31.83 32.88 12.69
CA PRO A 48 30.79 32.60 13.68
C PRO A 48 29.42 32.38 13.02
N ALA A 49 28.70 31.36 13.51
CA ALA A 49 27.39 30.97 13.06
C ALA A 49 26.37 32.13 13.14
N ARG A 50 25.77 32.49 12.01
CA ARG A 50 24.52 33.27 12.01
C ARG A 50 23.42 32.44 12.63
N PRO A 51 22.59 33.00 13.51
CA PRO A 51 21.43 32.30 14.04
C PRO A 51 20.51 31.91 12.88
N ALA A 52 19.95 30.70 12.97
CA ALA A 52 18.91 30.21 12.04
C ALA A 52 17.79 31.26 11.93
N PRO A 53 17.21 31.49 10.74
CA PRO A 53 16.09 32.39 10.61
C PRO A 53 14.95 31.86 11.50
N ALA A 54 14.58 32.66 12.51
CA ALA A 54 13.40 32.40 13.31
C ALA A 54 12.22 32.26 12.35
N ALA A 55 11.43 31.19 12.52
CA ALA A 55 10.18 30.98 11.78
C ALA A 55 9.39 32.30 11.92
N THR A 56 9.24 33.03 10.83
CA THR A 56 8.46 34.25 10.79
C THR A 56 7.02 33.87 11.18
N ALA A 57 6.55 34.41 12.31
CA ALA A 57 5.18 34.21 12.75
C ALA A 57 4.25 34.60 11.60
N ALA A 58 3.39 33.67 11.15
CA ALA A 58 2.46 33.93 10.06
C ALA A 58 1.64 35.19 10.35
N ALA A 59 1.47 36.05 9.33
CA ALA A 59 0.71 37.27 9.48
C ALA A 59 -0.71 36.96 10.00
N PRO A 60 -1.29 37.81 10.87
CA PRO A 60 -2.61 37.57 11.47
C PRO A 60 -3.70 37.21 10.43
N ALA A 61 -3.63 37.79 9.24
CA ALA A 61 -4.54 37.49 8.14
C ALA A 61 -4.39 36.06 7.61
N GLN A 62 -3.16 35.56 7.48
CA GLN A 62 -2.88 34.17 7.06
C GLN A 62 -3.36 33.17 8.12
N GLN A 63 -3.11 33.42 9.39
CA GLN A 63 -3.63 32.58 10.48
C GLN A 63 -5.17 32.55 10.52
N ALA A 64 -5.84 33.66 10.19
CA ALA A 64 -7.30 33.71 10.09
C ALA A 64 -7.80 32.87 8.90
N ALA A 65 -7.12 32.93 7.76
CA ALA A 65 -7.42 32.12 6.57
C ALA A 65 -7.23 30.62 6.86
N ASP A 66 -6.11 30.23 7.48
CA ASP A 66 -5.84 28.86 7.89
C ASP A 66 -6.93 28.32 8.83
N ARG A 67 -7.30 29.08 9.86
CA ARG A 67 -8.40 28.68 10.77
C ARG A 67 -9.75 28.54 10.06
N ALA A 68 -10.03 29.36 9.06
CA ALA A 68 -11.26 29.25 8.26
C ALA A 68 -11.24 27.98 7.40
N PHE A 69 -10.10 27.70 6.76
CA PHE A 69 -9.89 26.49 5.98
C PHE A 69 -9.94 25.22 6.86
N ASP A 70 -9.29 25.20 8.02
CA ASP A 70 -9.31 24.07 8.94
C ASP A 70 -10.74 23.72 9.40
N ARG A 71 -11.58 24.74 9.65
CA ARG A 71 -13.02 24.49 9.93
C ARG A 71 -13.75 23.88 8.74
N LEU A 72 -13.50 24.36 7.53
CA LEU A 72 -14.10 23.83 6.32
C LEU A 72 -13.68 22.38 6.06
N ALA A 73 -12.39 22.09 6.20
CA ALA A 73 -11.83 20.74 6.07
C ALA A 73 -12.43 19.78 7.12
N HIS A 74 -12.59 20.24 8.36
CA HIS A 74 -13.24 19.44 9.41
C HIS A 74 -14.72 19.16 9.09
N GLN A 75 -15.46 20.16 8.59
CA GLN A 75 -16.85 19.97 8.17
C GLN A 75 -16.97 18.94 7.03
N PHE A 76 -16.05 19.00 6.06
CA PHE A 76 -15.96 18.01 5.00
C PHE A 76 -15.73 16.60 5.57
N ILE A 77 -14.76 16.43 6.45
CA ILE A 77 -14.41 15.15 7.05
C ILE A 77 -15.60 14.56 7.82
N GLU A 78 -16.29 15.37 8.63
CA GLU A 78 -17.49 14.93 9.37
C GLU A 78 -18.67 14.56 8.44
N ALA A 79 -18.80 15.26 7.33
CA ALA A 79 -19.81 14.93 6.32
C ALA A 79 -19.45 13.64 5.56
N LEU A 80 -18.16 13.43 5.27
CA LEU A 80 -17.64 12.21 4.64
C LEU A 80 -17.91 10.97 5.51
N TRP A 81 -17.72 11.05 6.84
CA TRP A 81 -17.99 9.92 7.75
C TRP A 81 -19.48 9.57 7.82
N LYS A 82 -20.36 10.53 7.56
CA LYS A 82 -21.81 10.26 7.43
C LYS A 82 -22.13 9.59 6.10
N LEU A 83 -21.39 9.87 5.04
CA LEU A 83 -21.56 9.27 3.72
C LEU A 83 -20.98 7.86 3.67
N ASP A 84 -19.75 7.70 4.13
CA ASP A 84 -18.97 6.44 4.09
C ASP A 84 -18.60 5.97 5.52
N PRO A 85 -19.48 5.18 6.17
CA PRO A 85 -19.24 4.68 7.50
C PRO A 85 -18.10 3.64 7.57
N ASP A 86 -17.80 2.93 6.48
CA ASP A 86 -16.73 1.94 6.45
C ASP A 86 -15.36 2.62 6.38
N ALA A 87 -15.24 3.71 5.62
CA ALA A 87 -14.04 4.54 5.66
C ALA A 87 -13.84 5.21 7.04
N ALA A 88 -14.93 5.61 7.71
CA ALA A 88 -14.86 6.12 9.08
C ALA A 88 -14.34 5.06 10.07
N LEU A 89 -14.79 3.81 9.98
CA LEU A 89 -14.30 2.68 10.79
C LEU A 89 -12.79 2.49 10.59
N ALA A 90 -12.32 2.46 9.34
CA ALA A 90 -10.91 2.33 9.02
C ALA A 90 -10.04 3.48 9.59
N ALA A 91 -10.63 4.69 9.68
CA ALA A 91 -9.98 5.83 10.32
C ALA A 91 -10.01 5.79 11.87
N GLY A 92 -10.73 4.85 12.45
CA GLY A 92 -10.92 4.71 13.91
C GLY A 92 -12.15 5.44 14.47
N ARG A 93 -13.10 5.84 13.61
CA ARG A 93 -14.38 6.48 13.97
C ARG A 93 -15.52 5.46 13.92
N TYR A 94 -16.07 5.11 15.05
CA TYR A 94 -17.07 4.02 15.19
C TYR A 94 -18.52 4.50 15.36
N ASP A 95 -18.79 5.80 15.24
CA ASP A 95 -20.14 6.38 15.41
C ASP A 95 -21.15 5.80 14.40
N GLY A 96 -20.67 5.42 13.22
CA GLY A 96 -21.42 4.79 12.16
C GLY A 96 -21.39 3.26 12.12
N ALA A 97 -20.83 2.60 13.13
CA ALA A 97 -20.52 1.16 13.10
C ALA A 97 -21.73 0.25 12.77
N ALA A 98 -22.93 0.65 13.16
CA ALA A 98 -24.16 -0.11 12.87
C ALA A 98 -24.66 0.02 11.42
N ARG A 99 -24.14 0.97 10.62
CA ARG A 99 -24.65 1.24 9.27
C ARG A 99 -23.91 0.43 8.21
N LEU A 100 -24.66 -0.18 7.31
CA LEU A 100 -24.18 -0.83 6.09
C LEU A 100 -25.01 -0.31 4.91
N PRO A 101 -24.62 0.80 4.26
CA PRO A 101 -25.36 1.34 3.13
C PRO A 101 -25.34 0.38 1.94
N ALA A 102 -26.49 0.11 1.35
CA ALA A 102 -26.57 -0.69 0.13
C ALA A 102 -25.97 0.11 -1.06
N PRO A 103 -25.16 -0.53 -1.95
CA PRO A 103 -24.47 0.12 -3.05
C PRO A 103 -25.40 0.33 -4.26
N THR A 104 -26.50 1.06 -4.08
CA THR A 104 -27.50 1.37 -5.11
C THR A 104 -27.05 2.49 -6.05
N ALA A 105 -27.76 2.68 -7.18
CA ALA A 105 -27.57 3.83 -8.05
C ALA A 105 -27.77 5.15 -7.26
N ALA A 106 -28.85 5.25 -6.48
CA ALA A 106 -29.11 6.43 -5.66
C ALA A 106 -27.99 6.73 -4.64
N SER A 107 -27.35 5.70 -4.06
CA SER A 107 -26.21 5.93 -3.16
C SER A 107 -24.97 6.45 -3.92
N ARG A 108 -24.76 6.03 -5.16
CA ARG A 108 -23.70 6.54 -6.03
C ARG A 108 -23.96 7.96 -6.49
N ASP A 109 -25.20 8.27 -6.87
CA ASP A 109 -25.61 9.63 -7.24
C ASP A 109 -25.41 10.60 -6.06
N LYS A 110 -25.76 10.17 -4.85
CA LYS A 110 -25.52 10.92 -3.63
C LYS A 110 -24.01 11.14 -3.37
N ALA A 111 -23.18 10.12 -3.60
CA ALA A 111 -21.74 10.23 -3.45
C ALA A 111 -21.13 11.18 -4.49
N LEU A 112 -21.62 11.16 -5.73
CA LEU A 112 -21.20 12.07 -6.79
C LEU A 112 -21.61 13.51 -6.48
N ALA A 113 -22.87 13.73 -6.09
CA ALA A 113 -23.36 15.05 -5.69
C ALA A 113 -22.57 15.61 -4.50
N PHE A 114 -22.23 14.77 -3.53
CA PHE A 114 -21.35 15.12 -2.41
C PHE A 114 -19.97 15.59 -2.89
N ALA A 115 -19.33 14.85 -3.78
CA ALA A 115 -18.02 15.23 -4.32
C ALA A 115 -18.09 16.58 -5.05
N GLN A 116 -19.09 16.78 -5.91
CA GLN A 116 -19.30 18.03 -6.66
C GLN A 116 -19.58 19.22 -5.73
N GLN A 117 -20.42 19.03 -4.72
CA GLN A 117 -20.73 20.07 -3.73
C GLN A 117 -19.46 20.52 -2.99
N TRP A 118 -18.64 19.58 -2.53
CA TRP A 118 -17.42 19.91 -1.80
C TRP A 118 -16.31 20.45 -2.71
N GLN A 119 -16.25 20.04 -3.98
CA GLN A 119 -15.42 20.71 -4.98
C GLN A 119 -15.77 22.19 -5.09
N ALA A 120 -17.08 22.53 -5.17
CA ALA A 120 -17.52 23.91 -5.21
C ALA A 120 -17.15 24.69 -3.93
N HIS A 121 -17.28 24.08 -2.75
CA HIS A 121 -16.86 24.72 -1.50
C HIS A 121 -15.35 24.99 -1.47
N PHE A 122 -14.50 24.02 -1.82
CA PHE A 122 -13.06 24.23 -1.83
C PHE A 122 -12.57 25.14 -2.97
N ALA A 123 -13.32 25.28 -4.05
CA ALA A 123 -13.01 26.24 -5.12
C ALA A 123 -13.14 27.72 -4.68
N THR A 124 -13.87 28.01 -3.58
CA THR A 124 -13.97 29.37 -3.04
C THR A 124 -12.77 29.76 -2.16
N VAL A 125 -11.93 28.80 -1.79
CA VAL A 125 -10.75 29.05 -0.96
C VAL A 125 -9.65 29.69 -1.81
N GLN A 126 -9.03 30.75 -1.30
CA GLN A 126 -7.93 31.46 -1.96
C GLN A 126 -6.59 30.88 -1.49
N PRO A 127 -5.90 30.04 -2.32
CA PRO A 127 -4.69 29.31 -1.90
C PRO A 127 -3.55 30.25 -1.49
N GLU A 128 -3.45 31.43 -2.12
CA GLU A 128 -2.42 32.43 -1.88
C GLU A 128 -2.48 33.06 -0.47
N ARG A 129 -3.64 32.94 0.21
CA ARG A 129 -3.81 33.40 1.59
C ARG A 129 -3.48 32.35 2.64
N LEU A 130 -3.30 31.09 2.20
CA LEU A 130 -3.02 29.97 3.10
C LEU A 130 -1.53 29.82 3.37
N SER A 131 -1.20 29.30 4.54
CA SER A 131 0.13 28.75 4.78
C SER A 131 0.39 27.54 3.87
N ASP A 132 1.66 27.17 3.71
CA ASP A 132 2.04 25.99 2.92
C ASP A 132 1.37 24.72 3.43
N ARG A 133 1.24 24.57 4.75
CA ARG A 133 0.50 23.47 5.39
C ARG A 133 -0.95 23.40 4.89
N ALA A 134 -1.67 24.51 4.99
CA ALA A 134 -3.10 24.54 4.64
C ALA A 134 -3.30 24.48 3.13
N ARG A 135 -2.40 25.09 2.35
CA ARG A 135 -2.45 25.01 0.88
C ARG A 135 -2.26 23.57 0.37
N THR A 136 -1.32 22.83 0.94
CA THR A 136 -1.12 21.42 0.57
C THR A 136 -2.28 20.54 1.03
N ASP A 137 -2.91 20.82 2.17
CA ASP A 137 -4.14 20.13 2.57
C ASP A 137 -5.29 20.40 1.59
N LEU A 138 -5.42 21.64 1.11
CA LEU A 138 -6.42 21.99 0.08
C LEU A 138 -6.19 21.19 -1.22
N VAL A 139 -4.94 21.09 -1.69
CA VAL A 139 -4.58 20.29 -2.86
C VAL A 139 -4.98 18.83 -2.68
N LEU A 140 -4.71 18.23 -1.52
CA LEU A 140 -5.09 16.85 -1.21
C LEU A 140 -6.61 16.65 -1.24
N LEU A 141 -7.38 17.57 -0.65
CA LEU A 141 -8.83 17.49 -0.63
C LEU A 141 -9.46 17.67 -2.02
N GLN A 142 -8.98 18.64 -2.79
CA GLN A 142 -9.43 18.86 -4.16
C GLN A 142 -9.18 17.62 -5.02
N ASN A 143 -8.02 17.01 -4.86
CA ASN A 143 -7.70 15.79 -5.58
C ASN A 143 -8.58 14.61 -5.17
N LYS A 144 -8.79 14.38 -3.87
CA LYS A 144 -9.71 13.34 -3.41
C LYS A 144 -11.06 13.47 -4.13
N LEU A 145 -11.63 14.63 -4.10
CA LEU A 145 -12.97 14.86 -4.65
C LEU A 145 -13.01 14.64 -6.17
N ALA A 146 -11.95 15.01 -6.88
CA ALA A 146 -11.88 14.77 -8.31
C ALA A 146 -11.62 13.29 -8.62
N ALA A 147 -10.84 12.58 -7.80
CA ALA A 147 -10.69 11.14 -7.91
C ALA A 147 -12.02 10.42 -7.67
N ASP A 148 -12.72 10.77 -6.58
CA ASP A 148 -14.03 10.18 -6.26
C ASP A 148 -15.03 10.37 -7.42
N ALA A 149 -15.10 11.58 -7.99
CA ALA A 149 -15.95 11.86 -9.14
C ALA A 149 -15.53 11.04 -10.37
N TRP A 150 -14.24 10.98 -10.68
CA TRP A 150 -13.73 10.23 -11.83
C TRP A 150 -13.97 8.72 -11.69
N TYR A 151 -13.75 8.15 -10.50
CA TYR A 151 -14.02 6.73 -10.22
C TYR A 151 -15.50 6.39 -10.40
N LEU A 152 -16.41 7.30 -10.03
CA LEU A 152 -17.85 7.08 -10.18
C LEU A 152 -18.33 7.28 -11.62
N GLN A 153 -17.82 8.28 -12.33
CA GLN A 153 -18.34 8.67 -13.64
C GLN A 153 -17.63 7.96 -14.80
N THR A 154 -16.29 7.83 -14.72
CA THR A 154 -15.44 7.39 -15.83
C THR A 154 -14.98 5.96 -15.67
N LEU A 155 -14.26 5.64 -14.59
CA LEU A 155 -13.75 4.27 -14.39
C LEU A 155 -14.89 3.30 -14.08
N ARG A 156 -15.88 3.70 -13.31
CA ARG A 156 -17.08 2.95 -12.95
C ARG A 156 -16.75 1.55 -12.40
N GLU A 157 -15.74 1.48 -11.53
CA GLU A 157 -15.24 0.21 -11.01
C GLU A 157 -16.34 -0.60 -10.30
N PHE A 158 -17.33 0.06 -9.73
CA PHE A 158 -18.50 -0.54 -9.13
C PHE A 158 -19.29 -1.45 -10.11
N ALA A 159 -19.19 -1.19 -11.41
CA ALA A 159 -19.95 -1.93 -12.42
C ALA A 159 -19.22 -3.18 -12.92
N TRP A 160 -17.91 -3.26 -12.81
CA TRP A 160 -17.13 -4.33 -13.39
C TRP A 160 -16.22 -5.10 -12.42
N ASN A 161 -16.09 -4.63 -11.17
CA ASN A 161 -15.30 -5.29 -10.14
C ASN A 161 -16.19 -5.78 -8.98
N PRO A 162 -16.74 -7.00 -9.05
CA PRO A 162 -17.59 -7.54 -7.99
C PRO A 162 -16.83 -7.79 -6.67
N SER A 163 -15.50 -7.88 -6.67
CA SER A 163 -14.71 -8.05 -5.44
C SER A 163 -14.75 -6.82 -4.52
N ASN A 164 -15.21 -5.67 -5.02
CA ASN A 164 -15.44 -4.48 -4.21
C ASN A 164 -16.60 -4.63 -3.22
N TYR A 165 -17.46 -5.63 -3.42
CA TYR A 165 -18.63 -5.87 -2.58
C TYR A 165 -18.34 -6.97 -1.54
N ASN A 166 -17.52 -6.64 -0.54
CA ASN A 166 -17.19 -7.55 0.55
C ASN A 166 -17.41 -6.87 1.91
N VAL A 167 -18.30 -7.44 2.73
CA VAL A 167 -18.68 -6.88 4.04
C VAL A 167 -17.77 -7.35 5.18
N ALA A 168 -16.90 -8.34 4.95
CA ALA A 168 -16.13 -9.02 6.00
C ALA A 168 -15.20 -8.06 6.75
N GLY A 169 -14.40 -7.25 6.05
CA GLY A 169 -13.37 -6.42 6.67
C GLY A 169 -13.93 -5.40 7.68
N ALA A 170 -15.03 -4.72 7.33
CA ALA A 170 -15.67 -3.79 8.26
C ALA A 170 -16.31 -4.51 9.47
N MET A 171 -16.88 -5.71 9.26
CA MET A 171 -17.47 -6.49 10.35
C MET A 171 -16.39 -7.06 11.28
N ASP A 172 -15.28 -7.54 10.73
CA ASP A 172 -14.14 -8.00 11.51
C ASP A 172 -13.55 -6.87 12.37
N LEU A 173 -13.37 -5.69 11.78
CA LEU A 173 -12.89 -4.51 12.49
C LEU A 173 -13.79 -4.14 13.69
N ILE A 174 -15.12 -4.21 13.52
CA ILE A 174 -16.08 -3.98 14.61
C ILE A 174 -15.98 -5.08 15.67
N LEU A 175 -15.82 -6.33 15.26
CA LEU A 175 -15.72 -7.48 16.16
C LEU A 175 -14.46 -7.42 17.03
N ASN A 176 -13.32 -7.11 16.43
CA ASN A 176 -12.01 -7.30 17.03
C ASN A 176 -11.38 -6.03 17.61
N THR A 177 -11.89 -4.82 17.28
CA THR A 177 -11.40 -3.57 17.88
C THR A 177 -12.17 -3.24 19.16
N GLU A 178 -11.45 -3.00 20.24
CA GLU A 178 -12.04 -2.68 21.56
C GLU A 178 -12.41 -1.19 21.71
N TYR A 179 -13.22 -0.67 20.78
CA TYR A 179 -13.68 0.72 20.81
C TYR A 179 -14.87 0.96 21.77
N ALA A 180 -15.58 -0.10 22.13
CA ALA A 180 -16.76 -0.08 23.00
C ALA A 180 -16.92 -1.45 23.70
N PRO A 181 -17.78 -1.56 24.74
CA PRO A 181 -18.14 -2.83 25.33
C PRO A 181 -18.61 -3.84 24.30
N ARG A 182 -18.23 -5.12 24.45
CA ARG A 182 -18.51 -6.18 23.45
C ARG A 182 -19.99 -6.29 23.08
N ALA A 183 -20.90 -6.17 24.05
CA ALA A 183 -22.34 -6.19 23.78
C ALA A 183 -22.78 -5.05 22.84
N GLN A 184 -22.22 -3.85 22.98
CA GLN A 184 -22.51 -2.73 22.08
C GLN A 184 -21.96 -2.97 20.68
N ARG A 185 -20.75 -3.52 20.55
CA ARG A 185 -20.15 -3.90 19.25
C ARG A 185 -20.98 -4.98 18.54
N LEU A 186 -21.43 -5.99 19.28
CA LEU A 186 -22.31 -7.03 18.76
C LEU A 186 -23.67 -6.46 18.32
N LYS A 187 -24.24 -5.49 19.02
CA LYS A 187 -25.47 -4.82 18.57
C LYS A 187 -25.28 -4.08 17.23
N ALA A 188 -24.12 -3.45 17.02
CA ALA A 188 -23.78 -2.84 15.73
C ALA A 188 -23.66 -3.91 14.63
N LEU A 189 -23.01 -5.04 14.92
CA LEU A 189 -22.90 -6.17 13.98
C LEU A 189 -24.27 -6.78 13.64
N LEU A 190 -25.16 -6.91 14.61
CA LEU A 190 -26.54 -7.39 14.37
C LEU A 190 -27.28 -6.48 13.37
N ALA A 191 -27.13 -5.16 13.51
CA ALA A 191 -27.73 -4.21 12.56
C ALA A 191 -27.17 -4.38 11.14
N ARG A 192 -25.85 -4.57 11.02
CA ARG A 192 -25.20 -4.85 9.71
C ARG A 192 -25.66 -6.18 9.14
N LEU A 193 -25.70 -7.26 9.92
CA LEU A 193 -26.17 -8.56 9.45
C LEU A 193 -27.58 -8.50 8.85
N LYS A 194 -28.49 -7.73 9.47
CA LYS A 194 -29.83 -7.49 8.93
C LYS A 194 -29.83 -6.76 7.59
N ALA A 195 -28.80 -5.95 7.31
CA ALA A 195 -28.68 -5.20 6.07
C ALA A 195 -27.97 -5.98 4.93
N VAL A 196 -27.26 -7.08 5.25
CA VAL A 196 -26.50 -7.89 4.27
C VAL A 196 -27.33 -8.36 3.08
N PRO A 197 -28.59 -8.86 3.23
CA PRO A 197 -29.39 -9.27 2.06
C PRO A 197 -29.61 -8.13 1.06
N ALA A 198 -30.05 -6.97 1.50
CA ALA A 198 -30.26 -5.81 0.64
C ALA A 198 -28.94 -5.29 0.02
N TYR A 199 -27.84 -5.39 0.77
CA TYR A 199 -26.50 -5.02 0.28
C TYR A 199 -26.09 -5.88 -0.93
N TYR A 200 -26.16 -7.21 -0.84
CA TYR A 200 -25.73 -8.09 -1.93
C TYR A 200 -26.69 -8.09 -3.13
N GLU A 201 -27.99 -7.87 -2.93
CA GLU A 201 -28.91 -7.64 -4.03
C GLU A 201 -28.54 -6.38 -4.81
N ALA A 202 -28.30 -5.26 -4.13
CA ALA A 202 -27.85 -4.02 -4.76
C ALA A 202 -26.45 -4.16 -5.40
N ALA A 203 -25.55 -4.90 -4.78
CA ALA A 203 -24.22 -5.21 -5.32
C ALA A 203 -24.33 -5.93 -6.66
N TYR A 204 -25.11 -7.00 -6.72
CA TYR A 204 -25.29 -7.75 -7.99
C TYR A 204 -26.00 -6.91 -9.07
N ALA A 205 -27.02 -6.16 -8.70
CA ALA A 205 -27.74 -5.26 -9.61
C ALA A 205 -26.86 -4.10 -10.15
N SER A 206 -25.75 -3.82 -9.52
CA SER A 206 -24.78 -2.78 -9.95
C SER A 206 -23.80 -3.27 -11.00
N LEU A 207 -23.68 -4.59 -11.21
CA LEU A 207 -22.74 -5.18 -12.17
C LEU A 207 -23.23 -5.01 -13.61
N ASP A 208 -22.29 -4.56 -14.46
CA ASP A 208 -22.46 -4.41 -15.89
C ASP A 208 -21.17 -4.85 -16.59
N THR A 209 -21.20 -5.97 -17.24
CA THR A 209 -20.06 -6.56 -17.98
C THR A 209 -18.78 -6.66 -17.13
N PRO A 210 -18.76 -7.43 -16.03
CA PRO A 210 -17.59 -7.50 -15.16
C PRO A 210 -16.42 -8.24 -15.83
N THR A 211 -15.22 -8.03 -15.28
CA THR A 211 -14.05 -8.82 -15.65
C THR A 211 -14.16 -10.22 -15.04
N ARG A 212 -13.64 -11.24 -15.70
CA ARG A 212 -13.59 -12.58 -15.15
C ARG A 212 -12.68 -12.70 -13.94
N GLU A 213 -11.53 -12.03 -13.99
CA GLU A 213 -10.51 -12.07 -12.95
C GLU A 213 -11.06 -11.57 -11.61
N HIS A 214 -11.74 -10.43 -11.62
CA HIS A 214 -12.36 -9.87 -10.40
C HIS A 214 -13.60 -10.66 -9.96
N THR A 215 -14.33 -11.27 -10.91
CA THR A 215 -15.47 -12.15 -10.59
C THR A 215 -14.99 -13.41 -9.87
N GLN A 216 -13.93 -14.05 -10.36
CA GLN A 216 -13.31 -15.20 -9.72
C GLN A 216 -12.72 -14.86 -8.35
N LEU A 217 -12.11 -13.66 -8.21
CA LEU A 217 -11.65 -13.16 -6.92
C LEU A 217 -12.80 -13.02 -5.94
N ALA A 218 -13.90 -12.36 -6.34
CA ALA A 218 -15.08 -12.19 -5.49
C ALA A 218 -15.64 -13.53 -5.02
N VAL A 219 -15.77 -14.51 -5.93
CA VAL A 219 -16.22 -15.88 -5.58
C VAL A 219 -15.32 -16.51 -4.53
N SER A 220 -14.00 -16.35 -4.65
CA SER A 220 -13.03 -16.94 -3.72
C SER A 220 -13.04 -16.29 -2.34
N GLN A 221 -13.45 -15.03 -2.22
CA GLN A 221 -13.48 -14.28 -0.97
C GLN A 221 -14.67 -14.61 -0.06
N ILE A 222 -15.69 -15.26 -0.59
CA ILE A 222 -16.95 -15.53 0.12
C ILE A 222 -16.74 -16.44 1.33
N ASP A 223 -15.87 -17.43 1.24
CA ASP A 223 -15.62 -18.35 2.36
C ASP A 223 -15.01 -17.60 3.56
N GLY A 224 -14.14 -16.63 3.30
CA GLY A 224 -13.62 -15.72 4.34
C GLY A 224 -14.71 -14.84 4.97
N THR A 225 -15.71 -14.41 4.18
CA THR A 225 -16.87 -13.67 4.72
C THR A 225 -17.70 -14.55 5.64
N LEU A 226 -17.93 -15.80 5.25
CA LEU A 226 -18.67 -16.75 6.07
C LEU A 226 -17.94 -17.08 7.37
N ALA A 227 -16.61 -17.19 7.36
CA ALA A 227 -15.79 -17.39 8.56
C ALA A 227 -15.95 -16.22 9.56
N VAL A 228 -15.99 -14.97 9.10
CA VAL A 228 -16.28 -13.81 9.97
C VAL A 228 -17.66 -13.91 10.59
N PHE A 229 -18.68 -14.39 9.86
CA PHE A 229 -20.02 -14.61 10.41
C PHE A 229 -20.01 -15.70 11.49
N ASP A 230 -19.20 -16.75 11.34
CA ASP A 230 -19.05 -17.79 12.36
C ASP A 230 -18.38 -17.25 13.63
N GLU A 231 -17.41 -16.36 13.50
CA GLU A 231 -16.80 -15.68 14.65
C GLU A 231 -17.80 -14.75 15.36
N ILE A 232 -18.59 -14.00 14.60
CA ILE A 232 -19.66 -13.15 15.16
C ILE A 232 -20.68 -14.00 15.92
N GLU A 233 -21.07 -15.17 15.38
CA GLU A 233 -22.00 -16.08 16.03
C GLU A 233 -21.45 -16.59 17.37
N LYS A 234 -20.20 -17.10 17.38
CA LYS A 234 -19.51 -17.54 18.59
C LYS A 234 -19.43 -16.42 19.63
N ALA A 235 -19.11 -15.20 19.17
CA ALA A 235 -19.01 -14.03 20.02
C ALA A 235 -20.37 -13.64 20.65
N ALA A 236 -21.45 -13.70 19.87
CA ALA A 236 -22.80 -13.39 20.33
C ALA A 236 -23.33 -14.45 21.35
N GLN A 237 -23.03 -15.73 21.12
CA GLN A 237 -23.38 -16.82 22.04
C GLN A 237 -22.64 -16.70 23.39
N ALA A 238 -21.37 -16.28 23.36
CA ALA A 238 -20.54 -16.15 24.56
C ALA A 238 -20.82 -14.87 25.38
N GLU A 239 -21.46 -13.83 24.79
CA GLU A 239 -21.65 -12.52 25.43
C GLU A 239 -22.89 -12.52 26.33
N ARG A 240 -22.66 -12.63 27.65
CA ARG A 240 -23.74 -12.69 28.67
C ARG A 240 -24.47 -11.34 28.84
N LYS A 241 -23.84 -10.22 28.57
CA LYS A 241 -24.40 -8.86 28.70
C LYS A 241 -25.26 -8.43 27.52
N LEU A 242 -25.36 -9.27 26.49
CA LEU A 242 -26.22 -8.99 25.35
C LEU A 242 -27.68 -9.12 25.76
N ALA A 243 -28.52 -8.14 25.41
CA ALA A 243 -29.97 -8.18 25.73
C ALA A 243 -30.63 -9.42 25.10
N ALA A 244 -31.60 -10.01 25.80
CA ALA A 244 -32.28 -11.23 25.35
C ALA A 244 -32.87 -11.07 23.92
N ALA A 245 -33.52 -9.96 23.64
CA ALA A 245 -34.08 -9.66 22.32
C ALA A 245 -33.02 -9.61 21.23
N ASP A 246 -31.86 -8.96 21.47
CA ASP A 246 -30.75 -8.93 20.53
C ASP A 246 -30.15 -10.33 20.32
N ARG A 247 -29.98 -11.10 21.39
CA ARG A 247 -29.48 -12.48 21.32
C ARG A 247 -30.38 -13.38 20.45
N HIS A 248 -31.70 -13.30 20.62
CA HIS A 248 -32.66 -14.04 19.81
C HIS A 248 -32.66 -13.60 18.35
N ALA A 249 -32.33 -12.33 18.07
CA ALA A 249 -32.30 -11.80 16.72
C ALA A 249 -31.05 -12.21 15.92
N PHE A 250 -29.97 -12.70 16.55
CA PHE A 250 -28.74 -13.10 15.85
C PHE A 250 -28.94 -14.29 14.94
N ALA A 251 -29.57 -15.36 15.42
CA ALA A 251 -29.73 -16.59 14.62
C ALA A 251 -30.47 -16.34 13.28
N PRO A 252 -31.66 -15.70 13.25
CA PRO A 252 -32.31 -15.41 11.97
C PRO A 252 -31.55 -14.38 11.11
N ALA A 253 -30.87 -13.39 11.70
CA ALA A 253 -30.07 -12.42 10.95
C ALA A 253 -28.84 -13.08 10.30
N LEU A 254 -28.14 -13.96 11.01
CA LEU A 254 -27.02 -14.74 10.48
C LEU A 254 -27.47 -15.69 9.38
N ALA A 255 -28.60 -16.39 9.57
CA ALA A 255 -29.15 -17.29 8.55
C ALA A 255 -29.46 -16.53 7.26
N ALA A 256 -30.12 -15.38 7.34
CA ALA A 256 -30.43 -14.54 6.21
C ALA A 256 -29.16 -13.99 5.53
N ALA A 257 -28.19 -13.52 6.32
CA ALA A 257 -26.93 -13.01 5.80
C ALA A 257 -26.12 -14.09 5.08
N ARG A 258 -25.99 -15.30 5.67
CA ARG A 258 -25.31 -16.45 5.03
C ARG A 258 -26.01 -16.86 3.74
N THR A 259 -27.33 -16.87 3.72
CA THR A 259 -28.11 -17.17 2.51
C THR A 259 -27.82 -16.16 1.40
N ALA A 260 -27.87 -14.86 1.71
CA ALA A 260 -27.62 -13.79 0.73
C ALA A 260 -26.19 -13.86 0.17
N VAL A 261 -25.19 -14.09 1.02
CA VAL A 261 -23.79 -14.22 0.61
C VAL A 261 -23.59 -15.43 -0.30
N LYS A 262 -24.17 -16.60 0.04
CA LYS A 262 -24.11 -17.81 -0.79
C LYS A 262 -24.85 -17.64 -2.12
N GLN A 263 -25.98 -16.96 -2.14
CA GLN A 263 -26.70 -16.64 -3.36
C GLN A 263 -25.89 -15.71 -4.26
N TYR A 264 -25.23 -14.68 -3.68
CA TYR A 264 -24.33 -13.81 -4.41
C TYR A 264 -23.17 -14.60 -5.03
N GLN A 265 -22.52 -15.50 -4.27
CA GLN A 265 -21.47 -16.41 -4.78
C GLN A 265 -21.96 -17.24 -5.94
N GLN A 266 -23.14 -17.86 -5.81
CA GLN A 266 -23.71 -18.73 -6.86
C GLN A 266 -24.03 -17.94 -8.13
N ARG A 267 -24.59 -16.75 -7.99
CA ARG A 267 -24.87 -15.84 -9.13
C ARG A 267 -23.59 -15.41 -9.83
N LEU A 268 -22.50 -15.12 -9.08
CA LEU A 268 -21.20 -14.78 -9.65
C LEU A 268 -20.55 -15.96 -10.37
N LYS A 269 -20.68 -17.19 -9.86
CA LYS A 269 -20.21 -18.42 -10.55
C LYS A 269 -20.91 -18.58 -11.89
N GLY A 270 -22.23 -18.51 -11.92
CA GLY A 270 -22.99 -18.57 -13.18
C GLY A 270 -22.65 -17.44 -14.14
N LEU A 271 -22.37 -16.24 -13.62
CA LEU A 271 -21.95 -15.10 -14.44
C LEU A 271 -20.55 -15.34 -15.04
N ASP A 272 -19.57 -15.87 -14.29
CA ASP A 272 -18.23 -16.19 -14.83
C ASP A 272 -18.31 -17.25 -15.93
N GLU A 273 -19.15 -18.27 -15.76
CA GLU A 273 -19.41 -19.30 -16.79
C GLU A 273 -20.01 -18.70 -18.07
N GLN A 274 -20.99 -17.79 -17.94
CA GLN A 274 -21.60 -17.08 -19.07
C GLN A 274 -20.59 -16.17 -19.78
N LEU A 275 -19.78 -15.43 -19.02
CA LEU A 275 -18.74 -14.57 -19.58
C LEU A 275 -17.65 -15.37 -20.30
N ALA A 276 -17.28 -16.56 -19.78
CA ALA A 276 -16.36 -17.47 -20.42
C ALA A 276 -16.91 -18.01 -21.75
N ALA A 277 -18.18 -18.47 -21.75
CA ALA A 277 -18.81 -19.01 -22.93
C ALA A 277 -19.08 -18.01 -24.05
N SER A 278 -19.44 -16.76 -23.66
CA SER A 278 -19.79 -15.71 -24.62
C SER A 278 -18.59 -14.90 -25.12
N GLY A 279 -17.46 -14.92 -24.43
CA GLY A 279 -16.31 -14.05 -24.72
C GLY A 279 -16.57 -12.54 -24.50
N LYS A 280 -17.67 -12.18 -23.83
CA LYS A 280 -18.10 -10.79 -23.65
C LYS A 280 -17.62 -10.15 -22.33
N ALA A 281 -16.71 -10.81 -21.61
CA ALA A 281 -16.12 -10.21 -20.41
C ALA A 281 -15.38 -8.92 -20.75
N ARG A 282 -15.50 -7.92 -19.86
CA ARG A 282 -14.64 -6.75 -19.92
C ARG A 282 -13.17 -7.18 -19.76
N SER A 283 -12.27 -6.58 -20.53
CA SER A 283 -10.84 -6.72 -20.28
C SER A 283 -10.46 -6.06 -18.96
N PHE A 284 -9.59 -6.71 -18.18
CA PHE A 284 -8.98 -6.08 -17.00
C PHE A 284 -7.99 -4.96 -17.36
N ARG A 285 -7.51 -4.94 -18.61
CA ARG A 285 -6.57 -3.92 -19.11
C ARG A 285 -7.29 -2.59 -19.29
N LEU A 286 -6.72 -1.52 -18.71
CA LEU A 286 -7.36 -0.20 -18.75
C LEU A 286 -7.18 0.54 -20.09
N GLY A 287 -6.07 0.27 -20.79
CA GLY A 287 -5.62 1.11 -21.91
C GLY A 287 -4.98 2.42 -21.44
N ARG A 288 -4.30 3.10 -22.36
CA ARG A 288 -3.45 4.27 -22.06
C ARG A 288 -4.21 5.40 -21.36
N GLU A 289 -5.36 5.81 -21.89
CA GLU A 289 -6.08 6.98 -21.39
C GLU A 289 -6.54 6.82 -19.92
N LEU A 290 -7.23 5.70 -19.61
CA LEU A 290 -7.68 5.44 -18.24
C LEU A 290 -6.50 5.19 -17.29
N TYR A 291 -5.44 4.55 -17.78
CA TYR A 291 -4.25 4.26 -16.99
C TYR A 291 -3.51 5.54 -16.59
N GLU A 292 -3.21 6.43 -17.54
CA GLU A 292 -2.54 7.72 -17.28
C GLU A 292 -3.37 8.59 -16.34
N ARG A 293 -4.70 8.63 -16.53
CA ARG A 293 -5.56 9.38 -15.63
C ARG A 293 -5.58 8.78 -14.23
N LYS A 294 -5.67 7.46 -14.11
CA LYS A 294 -5.60 6.78 -12.82
C LYS A 294 -4.24 7.01 -12.14
N PHE A 295 -3.15 6.96 -12.90
CA PHE A 295 -1.80 7.23 -12.39
C PHE A 295 -1.70 8.65 -11.81
N GLN A 296 -2.19 9.66 -12.53
CA GLN A 296 -2.23 11.03 -12.02
C GLN A 296 -3.00 11.13 -10.71
N LEU A 297 -4.15 10.47 -10.64
CA LEU A 297 -5.05 10.53 -9.48
C LEU A 297 -4.50 9.78 -8.26
N ASP A 298 -3.88 8.62 -8.44
CA ASP A 298 -3.50 7.72 -7.35
C ASP A 298 -2.04 7.93 -6.91
N ILE A 299 -1.12 8.14 -7.85
CA ILE A 299 0.31 8.28 -7.55
C ILE A 299 0.68 9.70 -7.18
N GLN A 300 0.09 10.69 -7.86
CA GLN A 300 0.37 12.12 -7.65
C GLN A 300 1.87 12.45 -7.81
N SER A 301 2.49 11.78 -8.77
CA SER A 301 3.88 12.02 -9.15
C SER A 301 4.02 13.30 -9.96
N ALA A 302 5.20 13.93 -9.91
CA ALA A 302 5.59 14.98 -10.84
C ALA A 302 5.82 14.46 -12.28
N SER A 303 5.91 13.13 -12.46
CA SER A 303 6.11 12.46 -13.75
C SER A 303 4.79 11.81 -14.23
N THR A 304 4.65 11.63 -15.54
CA THR A 304 3.59 10.80 -16.13
C THR A 304 3.88 9.31 -15.91
N ALA A 305 2.90 8.44 -16.13
CA ALA A 305 3.11 6.99 -16.06
C ALA A 305 4.15 6.54 -17.09
N GLU A 306 4.10 7.08 -18.31
CA GLU A 306 5.09 6.77 -19.35
C GLU A 306 6.50 7.22 -18.98
N GLN A 307 6.68 8.43 -18.45
CA GLN A 307 7.98 8.90 -17.97
C GLN A 307 8.52 8.02 -16.83
N THR A 308 7.65 7.59 -15.93
CA THR A 308 8.00 6.68 -14.84
C THR A 308 8.41 5.30 -15.38
N TYR A 309 7.71 4.79 -16.38
CA TYR A 309 8.07 3.56 -17.09
C TYR A 309 9.46 3.65 -17.75
N GLN A 310 9.77 4.75 -18.48
CA GLN A 310 11.09 4.96 -19.09
C GLN A 310 12.20 5.05 -18.04
N LYS A 311 11.95 5.75 -16.94
CA LYS A 311 12.88 5.80 -15.81
C LYS A 311 13.11 4.42 -15.18
N ALA A 312 12.06 3.60 -15.09
CA ALA A 312 12.17 2.22 -14.60
C ALA A 312 13.03 1.35 -15.52
N LEU A 313 12.91 1.49 -16.85
CA LEU A 313 13.78 0.80 -17.82
C LEU A 313 15.27 1.15 -17.60
N ALA A 314 15.58 2.44 -17.46
CA ALA A 314 16.95 2.88 -17.22
C ALA A 314 17.49 2.39 -15.86
N THR A 315 16.66 2.44 -14.80
CA THR A 315 17.05 1.97 -13.47
C THR A 315 17.26 0.45 -13.44
N ARG A 316 16.47 -0.32 -14.20
CA ARG A 316 16.67 -1.76 -14.35
C ARG A 316 18.07 -2.09 -14.86
N GLU A 317 18.54 -1.40 -15.91
CA GLU A 317 19.86 -1.63 -16.47
C GLU A 317 20.98 -1.28 -15.47
N GLN A 318 20.83 -0.20 -14.70
CA GLN A 318 21.78 0.17 -13.65
C GLN A 318 21.84 -0.91 -12.54
N LEU A 319 20.69 -1.45 -12.12
CA LEU A 319 20.64 -2.52 -11.13
C LEU A 319 21.28 -3.80 -11.67
N LEU A 320 20.99 -4.19 -12.91
CA LEU A 320 21.59 -5.37 -13.54
C LEU A 320 23.10 -5.24 -13.67
N ALA A 321 23.62 -4.06 -14.01
CA ALA A 321 25.06 -3.80 -14.06
C ALA A 321 25.69 -3.96 -12.65
N LYS A 322 25.03 -3.43 -11.61
CA LYS A 322 25.52 -3.60 -10.22
C LYS A 322 25.45 -5.04 -9.73
N MET A 323 24.39 -5.76 -10.09
CA MET A 323 24.25 -7.19 -9.77
C MET A 323 25.32 -8.02 -10.47
N ASP A 324 25.71 -7.65 -11.70
CA ASP A 324 26.76 -8.31 -12.46
C ASP A 324 28.14 -8.19 -11.77
N GLU A 325 28.49 -6.97 -11.32
CA GLU A 325 29.70 -6.72 -10.52
C GLU A 325 29.71 -7.53 -9.21
N LEU A 326 28.57 -7.58 -8.49
CA LEU A 326 28.45 -8.32 -7.24
C LEU A 326 28.51 -9.84 -7.47
N ALA A 327 27.92 -10.33 -8.56
CA ALA A 327 28.01 -11.73 -8.95
C ALA A 327 29.45 -12.12 -9.29
N ASP A 328 30.23 -11.22 -9.92
CA ASP A 328 31.67 -11.44 -10.15
C ASP A 328 32.47 -11.57 -8.84
N GLN A 329 32.18 -10.73 -7.85
CA GLN A 329 32.84 -10.80 -6.53
C GLN A 329 32.49 -12.10 -5.79
N LEU A 330 31.26 -12.58 -5.90
CA LEU A 330 30.76 -13.77 -5.21
C LEU A 330 30.99 -15.07 -5.98
N TRP A 331 31.50 -15.02 -7.21
CA TRP A 331 31.55 -16.18 -8.10
C TRP A 331 32.30 -17.35 -7.50
N THR A 332 33.55 -17.16 -7.11
CA THR A 332 34.40 -18.24 -6.55
C THR A 332 33.80 -18.82 -5.26
N GLN A 333 33.25 -17.98 -4.40
CA GLN A 333 32.60 -18.41 -3.16
C GLN A 333 31.35 -19.28 -3.41
N THR A 334 30.59 -18.99 -4.47
CA THR A 334 29.30 -19.63 -4.72
C THR A 334 29.38 -20.75 -5.76
N GLN A 335 30.30 -20.67 -6.72
CA GLN A 335 30.42 -21.57 -7.86
C GLN A 335 31.76 -22.33 -7.92
N GLY A 336 32.68 -22.04 -7.00
CA GLY A 336 34.04 -22.65 -7.00
C GLY A 336 34.81 -22.30 -8.28
N ASP A 337 35.43 -23.32 -8.87
CA ASP A 337 36.25 -23.19 -10.10
C ASP A 337 35.41 -23.24 -11.40
N ALA A 338 34.08 -23.20 -11.32
CA ALA A 338 33.25 -23.21 -12.51
C ALA A 338 33.50 -21.97 -13.38
N SER A 339 33.54 -22.15 -14.70
CA SER A 339 33.68 -21.03 -15.65
C SER A 339 32.48 -20.11 -15.60
N LYS A 340 32.74 -18.80 -15.65
CA LYS A 340 31.69 -17.77 -15.66
C LYS A 340 30.93 -17.80 -17.00
N PRO A 341 29.58 -17.81 -16.97
CA PRO A 341 28.79 -17.63 -18.16
C PRO A 341 29.09 -16.29 -18.87
N ALA A 342 29.04 -16.28 -20.20
CA ALA A 342 29.12 -15.05 -20.98
C ALA A 342 27.86 -14.18 -20.82
N ASP A 343 26.71 -14.81 -20.62
CA ASP A 343 25.46 -14.10 -20.34
C ASP A 343 25.43 -13.64 -18.87
N ARG A 344 25.39 -12.33 -18.67
CA ARG A 344 25.31 -11.72 -17.34
C ARG A 344 24.10 -12.18 -16.54
N LEU A 345 22.92 -12.40 -17.18
CA LEU A 345 21.72 -12.81 -16.48
C LEU A 345 21.88 -14.24 -15.94
N GLU A 346 22.46 -15.13 -16.74
CA GLU A 346 22.77 -16.49 -16.29
C GLU A 346 23.79 -16.49 -15.13
N LYS A 347 24.83 -15.64 -15.22
CA LYS A 347 25.82 -15.49 -14.14
C LYS A 347 25.16 -15.05 -12.84
N ILE A 348 24.36 -13.98 -12.88
CA ILE A 348 23.64 -13.44 -11.71
C ILE A 348 22.69 -14.51 -11.14
N ASP A 349 21.92 -15.19 -12.00
CA ASP A 349 20.94 -16.19 -11.59
C ASP A 349 21.59 -17.38 -10.85
N ARG A 350 22.73 -17.86 -11.33
CA ARG A 350 23.48 -18.95 -10.65
C ARG A 350 23.91 -18.55 -9.25
N VAL A 351 24.44 -17.34 -9.07
CA VAL A 351 24.85 -16.83 -7.75
C VAL A 351 23.65 -16.67 -6.83
N ILE A 352 22.56 -16.07 -7.31
CA ILE A 352 21.32 -15.91 -6.54
C ILE A 352 20.77 -17.27 -6.11
N LYS A 353 20.69 -18.25 -7.01
CA LYS A 353 20.18 -19.60 -6.70
C LYS A 353 20.97 -20.29 -5.61
N THR A 354 22.30 -20.17 -5.65
CA THR A 354 23.17 -20.74 -4.61
C THR A 354 22.96 -20.05 -3.26
N LEU A 355 22.89 -18.73 -3.23
CA LEU A 355 22.65 -17.99 -1.99
C LEU A 355 21.24 -18.25 -1.44
N SER A 356 20.23 -18.38 -2.30
CA SER A 356 18.82 -18.57 -1.89
C SER A 356 18.53 -19.88 -1.16
N VAL A 357 19.49 -20.84 -1.17
CA VAL A 357 19.38 -22.07 -0.37
C VAL A 357 19.48 -21.79 1.13
N LYS A 358 20.11 -20.67 1.52
CA LYS A 358 20.21 -20.25 2.91
C LYS A 358 18.93 -19.56 3.34
N HIS A 359 18.00 -20.30 3.91
CA HIS A 359 16.74 -19.79 4.46
C HIS A 359 16.35 -20.53 5.74
N VAL A 360 15.38 -20.02 6.46
CA VAL A 360 14.80 -20.69 7.64
C VAL A 360 13.89 -21.84 7.22
N LYS A 361 13.58 -22.75 8.14
CA LYS A 361 12.53 -23.74 7.92
C LYS A 361 11.15 -23.09 7.99
N ALA A 362 10.15 -23.66 7.30
CA ALA A 362 8.79 -23.12 7.24
C ALA A 362 8.19 -22.90 8.63
N GLU A 363 8.34 -23.87 9.54
CA GLU A 363 7.85 -23.79 10.92
C GLU A 363 8.50 -22.67 11.76
N ASN A 364 9.68 -22.18 11.36
CA ASN A 364 10.42 -21.11 12.05
C ASN A 364 10.22 -19.72 11.42
N PHE A 365 9.49 -19.62 10.31
CA PHE A 365 9.40 -18.38 9.52
C PHE A 365 8.88 -17.20 10.34
N LEU A 366 7.77 -17.40 11.07
CA LEU A 366 7.19 -16.36 11.93
C LEU A 366 8.06 -16.03 13.16
N ALA A 367 8.75 -17.04 13.71
CA ALA A 367 9.64 -16.85 14.85
C ALA A 367 10.88 -16.01 14.46
N GLU A 368 11.45 -16.27 13.29
CA GLU A 368 12.58 -15.51 12.74
C GLU A 368 12.21 -14.02 12.55
N ILE A 369 11.03 -13.73 11.97
CA ILE A 369 10.54 -12.35 11.83
C ILE A 369 10.46 -11.67 13.19
N ARG A 370 9.89 -12.33 14.21
CA ARG A 370 9.82 -11.79 15.57
C ARG A 370 11.17 -11.48 16.17
N GLN A 371 12.18 -12.31 15.88
CA GLN A 371 13.54 -12.13 16.37
C GLN A 371 14.27 -10.97 15.69
N GLN A 372 14.04 -10.75 14.42
CA GLN A 372 14.71 -9.70 13.64
C GLN A 372 14.22 -8.27 14.00
N ILE A 373 12.96 -8.09 14.39
CA ILE A 373 12.40 -6.76 14.67
C ILE A 373 13.20 -5.98 15.73
N PRO A 374 13.53 -6.54 16.92
CA PRO A 374 14.36 -5.85 17.91
C PRO A 374 15.78 -5.52 17.40
N GLN A 375 16.34 -6.35 16.53
CA GLN A 375 17.68 -6.13 15.95
C GLN A 375 17.66 -4.92 15.01
N LEU A 376 16.64 -4.79 14.16
CA LEU A 376 16.43 -3.62 13.30
C LEU A 376 16.25 -2.34 14.12
N GLN A 377 15.48 -2.42 15.20
CA GLN A 377 15.28 -1.28 16.11
C GLN A 377 16.59 -0.86 16.77
N ALA A 378 17.38 -1.80 17.29
CA ALA A 378 18.66 -1.52 17.91
C ALA A 378 19.66 -0.89 16.93
N PHE A 379 19.74 -1.41 15.69
CA PHE A 379 20.59 -0.86 14.63
C PHE A 379 20.20 0.59 14.29
N LEU A 380 18.90 0.84 14.08
CA LEU A 380 18.39 2.17 13.75
C LEU A 380 18.72 3.19 14.85
N GLN A 381 18.59 2.80 16.13
CA GLN A 381 18.97 3.61 17.29
C GLN A 381 20.47 3.84 17.38
N GLN A 382 21.27 2.79 17.21
CA GLN A 382 22.73 2.89 17.23
C GLN A 382 23.30 3.83 16.18
N LYS A 383 22.70 3.83 14.98
CA LYS A 383 23.10 4.68 13.85
C LYS A 383 22.45 6.05 13.86
N ASP A 384 21.54 6.31 14.78
CA ASP A 384 20.77 7.56 14.92
C ASP A 384 20.14 8.03 13.59
N LEU A 385 19.47 7.10 12.88
CA LEU A 385 18.95 7.36 11.54
C LEU A 385 17.58 8.02 11.53
N LEU A 386 16.77 7.78 12.57
CA LEU A 386 15.38 8.21 12.65
C LEU A 386 14.87 8.14 14.08
N THR A 387 13.99 9.05 14.47
CA THR A 387 13.31 9.00 15.77
C THR A 387 12.23 7.92 15.79
N ILE A 388 12.33 6.96 16.74
CA ILE A 388 11.32 5.92 16.94
C ILE A 388 10.58 6.15 18.24
N ASP A 389 9.29 5.75 18.29
CA ASP A 389 8.51 5.76 19.52
C ASP A 389 8.55 4.37 20.20
N PRO A 390 9.30 4.19 21.28
CA PRO A 390 9.44 2.89 21.93
C PRO A 390 8.15 2.44 22.65
N LYS A 391 7.17 3.33 22.84
CA LYS A 391 5.91 3.05 23.52
C LYS A 391 4.84 2.42 22.63
N LYS A 392 5.14 2.25 21.34
CA LYS A 392 4.23 1.66 20.36
C LYS A 392 4.72 0.26 19.97
N PRO A 393 4.30 -0.81 20.64
CA PRO A 393 4.74 -2.16 20.30
C PRO A 393 4.10 -2.62 19.00
N LEU A 394 4.93 -3.22 18.13
CA LEU A 394 4.49 -3.95 16.95
C LEU A 394 4.16 -5.39 17.35
N GLN A 395 2.98 -5.86 17.03
CA GLN A 395 2.58 -7.25 17.27
C GLN A 395 2.65 -8.07 15.99
N VAL A 396 3.60 -8.98 15.90
CA VAL A 396 3.71 -9.93 14.79
C VAL A 396 2.72 -11.09 15.01
N ARG A 397 1.82 -11.30 14.03
CA ARG A 397 0.80 -12.37 14.05
C ARG A 397 0.63 -13.03 12.68
N GLU A 398 -0.03 -14.16 12.66
CA GLU A 398 -0.49 -14.74 11.39
C GLU A 398 -1.54 -13.86 10.73
N THR A 399 -1.48 -13.78 9.41
CA THR A 399 -2.50 -13.09 8.62
C THR A 399 -3.87 -13.76 8.82
N PRO A 400 -4.90 -13.03 9.26
CA PRO A 400 -6.26 -13.55 9.35
C PRO A 400 -6.72 -14.17 8.02
N VAL A 401 -7.45 -15.28 8.09
CA VAL A 401 -7.82 -16.06 6.88
C VAL A 401 -8.50 -15.22 5.80
N TYR A 402 -9.41 -14.30 6.19
CA TYR A 402 -10.10 -13.41 5.23
C TYR A 402 -9.19 -12.35 4.59
N GLN A 403 -7.96 -12.18 5.08
CA GLN A 403 -6.93 -11.28 4.53
C GLN A 403 -5.86 -12.02 3.72
N ARG A 404 -5.81 -13.36 3.79
CA ARG A 404 -4.76 -14.14 3.12
C ARG A 404 -4.85 -14.02 1.60
N GLY A 405 -3.71 -14.06 0.92
CA GLY A 405 -3.49 -14.27 -0.50
C GLY A 405 -3.39 -13.10 -1.39
N VAL A 406 -3.00 -12.00 -0.83
CA VAL A 406 -2.65 -10.79 -1.58
C VAL A 406 -1.19 -10.43 -1.38
N ALA A 407 -0.71 -10.62 -0.15
CA ALA A 407 0.68 -10.40 0.21
C ALA A 407 1.12 -11.47 1.22
N GLY A 408 2.38 -11.87 1.16
CA GLY A 408 2.98 -12.75 2.17
C GLY A 408 3.12 -12.06 3.53
N ALA A 409 3.18 -10.71 3.53
CA ALA A 409 3.31 -9.90 4.72
C ALA A 409 2.58 -8.56 4.55
N SER A 410 2.14 -7.94 5.65
CA SER A 410 1.51 -6.61 5.65
C SER A 410 1.46 -5.97 7.02
N ILE A 411 1.43 -4.64 7.07
CA ILE A 411 1.21 -3.89 8.30
C ILE A 411 -0.24 -3.40 8.37
N GLU A 412 -0.86 -3.59 9.53
CA GLU A 412 -2.17 -3.05 9.88
C GLU A 412 -2.01 -2.08 11.04
N ALA A 413 -2.02 -0.79 10.73
CA ALA A 413 -1.90 0.28 11.73
C ALA A 413 -3.28 0.87 12.03
N PRO A 414 -3.51 1.34 13.28
CA PRO A 414 -4.74 2.03 13.63
C PRO A 414 -4.85 3.37 12.90
N GLY A 415 -6.07 3.80 12.65
CA GLY A 415 -6.33 5.13 12.08
C GLY A 415 -6.05 6.28 13.07
N PRO A 416 -5.99 7.53 12.56
CA PRO A 416 -5.58 8.71 13.35
C PRO A 416 -6.51 9.06 14.51
N TYR A 417 -7.75 8.59 14.51
CA TYR A 417 -8.67 8.80 15.65
C TYR A 417 -8.40 7.86 16.83
N ARG A 418 -7.63 6.79 16.62
CA ARG A 418 -7.26 5.82 17.67
C ARG A 418 -5.78 5.44 17.60
N PRO A 419 -4.88 6.40 17.58
CA PRO A 419 -3.45 6.15 17.35
C PRO A 419 -2.80 5.29 18.45
N GLN A 420 -3.50 5.10 19.58
CA GLN A 420 -3.05 4.25 20.69
C GLN A 420 -3.38 2.76 20.51
N ASP A 421 -4.22 2.40 19.54
CA ASP A 421 -4.56 0.99 19.28
C ASP A 421 -3.33 0.23 18.75
N ARG A 422 -3.42 -1.08 18.75
CA ARG A 422 -2.30 -1.95 18.36
C ARG A 422 -2.02 -1.87 16.87
N THR A 423 -0.76 -1.94 16.52
CA THR A 423 -0.31 -2.17 15.14
C THR A 423 0.08 -3.64 14.99
N TYR A 424 -0.40 -4.27 13.93
CA TYR A 424 -0.11 -5.66 13.63
C TYR A 424 0.79 -5.78 12.40
N TYR A 425 1.79 -6.63 12.52
CA TYR A 425 2.52 -7.17 11.39
C TYR A 425 1.92 -8.54 11.07
N ASN A 426 1.12 -8.62 10.05
CA ASN A 426 0.49 -9.84 9.60
C ASN A 426 1.46 -10.59 8.68
N VAL A 427 1.70 -11.86 8.95
CA VAL A 427 2.56 -12.76 8.16
C VAL A 427 1.73 -13.96 7.73
N THR A 428 1.66 -14.21 6.43
CA THR A 428 0.91 -15.36 5.90
C THR A 428 1.68 -16.64 6.22
N PRO A 429 1.09 -17.61 6.94
CA PRO A 429 1.75 -18.86 7.26
C PRO A 429 1.97 -19.69 5.99
N LEU A 430 3.00 -20.53 6.01
CA LEU A 430 3.36 -21.40 4.89
C LEU A 430 2.71 -22.80 4.99
N ASP A 431 2.01 -23.08 6.08
CA ASP A 431 1.42 -24.41 6.38
C ASP A 431 0.30 -24.80 5.40
N ASP A 432 -0.34 -23.80 4.79
CA ASP A 432 -1.39 -24.01 3.77
C ASP A 432 -0.81 -24.33 2.37
N LEU A 433 0.52 -24.24 2.21
CA LEU A 433 1.20 -24.45 0.94
C LEU A 433 1.67 -25.91 0.78
N LYS A 434 1.72 -26.39 -0.47
CA LYS A 434 2.40 -27.65 -0.78
C LYS A 434 3.91 -27.50 -0.47
N PRO A 435 4.61 -28.58 -0.10
CA PRO A 435 6.02 -28.51 0.26
C PRO A 435 6.90 -27.77 -0.78
N GLU A 436 6.67 -28.01 -2.07
CA GLU A 436 7.43 -27.38 -3.16
C GLU A 436 7.13 -25.89 -3.26
N GLN A 437 5.90 -25.46 -2.96
CA GLN A 437 5.51 -24.06 -2.96
C GLN A 437 6.10 -23.34 -1.73
N ALA A 438 6.07 -23.98 -0.57
CA ALA A 438 6.69 -23.45 0.65
C ALA A 438 8.20 -23.28 0.45
N GLU A 439 8.89 -24.29 -0.12
CA GLU A 439 10.31 -24.21 -0.45
C GLU A 439 10.60 -23.08 -1.45
N SER A 440 9.80 -22.93 -2.49
CA SER A 440 9.93 -21.84 -3.47
C SER A 440 9.77 -20.46 -2.79
N THR A 441 8.81 -20.33 -1.88
CA THR A 441 8.60 -19.11 -1.08
C THR A 441 9.78 -18.84 -0.15
N LEU A 442 10.32 -19.84 0.53
CA LEU A 442 11.47 -19.69 1.42
C LEU A 442 12.75 -19.30 0.68
N ARG A 443 12.94 -19.80 -0.55
CA ARG A 443 14.04 -19.36 -1.42
C ARG A 443 13.88 -17.91 -1.88
N GLU A 444 12.66 -17.44 -2.11
CA GLU A 444 12.40 -16.03 -2.39
C GLU A 444 12.69 -15.17 -1.15
N TYR A 445 12.14 -15.55 0.00
CA TYR A 445 12.35 -14.88 1.29
C TYR A 445 13.50 -15.52 2.08
N ASN A 446 14.65 -15.67 1.40
CA ASN A 446 15.86 -16.24 1.98
C ASN A 446 16.44 -15.39 3.11
N HIS A 447 17.54 -15.87 3.71
CA HIS A 447 18.20 -15.24 4.86
C HIS A 447 18.40 -13.72 4.73
N TRP A 448 18.77 -13.22 3.56
CA TRP A 448 19.01 -11.79 3.34
C TRP A 448 17.71 -11.04 3.03
N ILE A 449 16.88 -11.57 2.11
CA ILE A 449 15.64 -10.92 1.69
C ILE A 449 14.63 -10.86 2.84
N LEU A 450 14.58 -11.85 3.73
CA LEU A 450 13.70 -11.80 4.90
C LEU A 450 14.02 -10.60 5.81
N GLN A 451 15.31 -10.27 5.98
CA GLN A 451 15.72 -9.07 6.71
C GLN A 451 15.29 -7.79 5.99
N ILE A 452 15.46 -7.73 4.66
CA ILE A 452 15.01 -6.59 3.84
C ILE A 452 13.49 -6.45 3.90
N LEU A 453 12.74 -7.56 3.85
CA LEU A 453 11.28 -7.55 4.05
C LEU A 453 10.90 -6.95 5.41
N ASN A 454 11.59 -7.32 6.49
CA ASN A 454 11.31 -6.79 7.82
C ASN A 454 11.69 -5.31 7.96
N ILE A 455 12.69 -4.84 7.21
CA ILE A 455 12.98 -3.40 7.06
C ILE A 455 11.80 -2.72 6.36
N HIS A 456 11.31 -3.27 5.25
CA HIS A 456 10.20 -2.76 4.46
C HIS A 456 8.89 -2.69 5.27
N GLU A 457 8.49 -3.80 5.87
CA GLU A 457 7.22 -3.89 6.58
C GLU A 457 7.27 -3.18 7.94
N ALA A 458 8.38 -3.32 8.67
CA ALA A 458 8.43 -2.88 10.06
C ALA A 458 9.32 -1.66 10.27
N ILE A 459 10.63 -1.83 10.46
CA ILE A 459 11.55 -0.80 10.96
C ILE A 459 12.73 -0.61 10.01
N PRO A 460 12.85 0.58 9.41
CA PRO A 460 12.04 1.80 9.54
C PRO A 460 10.88 1.96 8.54
N GLY A 461 10.42 0.89 7.90
CA GLY A 461 9.43 0.91 6.84
C GLY A 461 8.00 1.28 7.26
N HIS A 462 7.01 0.52 6.81
CA HIS A 462 5.59 0.83 6.96
C HIS A 462 5.15 1.10 8.40
N TYR A 463 5.53 0.23 9.36
CA TYR A 463 5.17 0.43 10.76
C TYR A 463 5.63 1.79 11.28
N THR A 464 6.90 2.14 11.07
CA THR A 464 7.47 3.40 11.54
C THR A 464 6.81 4.60 10.86
N GLN A 465 6.63 4.54 9.53
CA GLN A 465 6.00 5.59 8.75
C GLN A 465 4.56 5.87 9.19
N LEU A 466 3.75 4.83 9.40
CA LEU A 466 2.34 4.97 9.80
C LEU A 466 2.18 5.53 11.22
N ILE A 467 3.09 5.18 12.14
CA ILE A 467 3.12 5.82 13.47
C ILE A 467 3.41 7.32 13.37
N HIS A 468 4.37 7.71 12.52
CA HIS A 468 4.65 9.13 12.28
C HIS A 468 3.46 9.84 11.62
N ALA A 469 2.82 9.21 10.62
CA ALA A 469 1.64 9.76 9.95
C ALA A 469 0.50 10.08 10.93
N ASN A 470 0.25 9.19 11.90
CA ASN A 470 -0.76 9.39 12.93
C ASN A 470 -0.44 10.51 13.94
N LYS A 471 0.80 11.00 13.96
CA LYS A 471 1.23 12.17 14.76
C LYS A 471 1.22 13.46 13.95
N SER A 472 0.90 13.42 12.66
CA SER A 472 0.86 14.62 11.83
C SER A 472 -0.11 15.66 12.42
N PRO A 473 0.27 16.94 12.48
CA PRO A 473 -0.64 18.00 12.93
C PRO A 473 -1.78 18.26 11.93
N SER A 474 -1.68 17.74 10.72
CA SER A 474 -2.72 17.81 9.71
C SER A 474 -3.54 16.52 9.66
N LEU A 475 -4.79 16.58 10.11
CA LEU A 475 -5.73 15.46 10.01
C LEU A 475 -5.98 15.05 8.54
N VAL A 476 -5.95 16.00 7.61
CA VAL A 476 -6.08 15.73 6.17
C VAL A 476 -4.94 14.81 5.70
N LYS A 477 -3.68 15.13 6.04
CA LYS A 477 -2.51 14.31 5.68
C LYS A 477 -2.47 12.96 6.41
N ALA A 478 -3.04 12.88 7.60
CA ALA A 478 -3.14 11.62 8.34
C ALA A 478 -4.25 10.69 7.79
N LEU A 479 -5.36 11.26 7.33
CA LEU A 479 -6.51 10.51 6.81
C LEU A 479 -6.36 10.11 5.34
N PHE A 480 -5.78 11.00 4.54
CA PHE A 480 -5.74 10.85 3.09
C PHE A 480 -4.32 10.57 2.62
N GLY A 481 -3.81 9.38 3.01
CA GLY A 481 -2.46 8.95 2.68
C GLY A 481 -2.26 8.64 1.20
N ASN A 482 -1.06 8.92 0.69
CA ASN A 482 -0.64 8.59 -0.67
C ASN A 482 0.10 7.25 -0.70
N GLY A 483 -0.40 6.30 -1.48
CA GLY A 483 0.18 4.96 -1.58
C GLY A 483 1.61 4.97 -2.13
N ALA A 484 1.95 5.88 -3.03
CA ALA A 484 3.32 5.97 -3.56
C ALA A 484 4.31 6.51 -2.51
N MET A 485 3.89 7.44 -1.65
CA MET A 485 4.73 7.87 -0.52
C MET A 485 4.94 6.72 0.46
N ILE A 486 3.89 5.99 0.82
CA ILE A 486 3.93 4.90 1.80
C ILE A 486 4.83 3.76 1.32
N GLU A 487 4.61 3.26 0.11
CA GLU A 487 5.44 2.21 -0.49
C GLU A 487 6.86 2.70 -0.79
N GLY A 488 6.97 3.91 -1.31
CA GLY A 488 8.25 4.53 -1.63
C GLY A 488 9.14 4.74 -0.40
N TRP A 489 8.55 5.09 0.75
CA TRP A 489 9.27 5.19 2.01
C TRP A 489 9.80 3.83 2.46
N ALA A 490 9.01 2.77 2.35
CA ALA A 490 9.45 1.43 2.74
C ALA A 490 10.62 0.95 1.88
N VAL A 491 10.55 1.11 0.55
CA VAL A 491 11.66 0.81 -0.38
C VAL A 491 12.87 1.71 -0.13
N TYR A 492 12.66 2.98 0.21
CA TYR A 492 13.74 3.89 0.60
C TYR A 492 14.42 3.44 1.90
N GLY A 493 13.65 2.97 2.88
CA GLY A 493 14.13 2.46 4.15
C GLY A 493 15.07 1.25 3.98
N GLU A 494 14.78 0.37 3.04
CA GLU A 494 15.64 -0.76 2.68
C GLU A 494 17.06 -0.27 2.30
N ARG A 495 17.12 0.69 1.37
CA ARG A 495 18.38 1.25 0.91
C ARG A 495 19.11 2.03 2.00
N MET A 496 18.39 2.85 2.75
CA MET A 496 18.93 3.67 3.83
C MET A 496 19.65 2.80 4.88
N MET A 497 19.04 1.69 5.29
CA MET A 497 19.62 0.77 6.27
C MET A 497 20.94 0.16 5.77
N LEU A 498 20.97 -0.27 4.51
CA LEU A 498 22.19 -0.84 3.91
C LEU A 498 23.28 0.21 3.73
N GLU A 499 22.95 1.42 3.29
CA GLU A 499 23.89 2.55 3.19
C GLU A 499 24.49 2.91 4.56
N ALA A 500 23.72 2.75 5.66
CA ALA A 500 24.19 2.94 7.03
C ALA A 500 25.04 1.77 7.58
N GLY A 501 25.21 0.68 6.82
CA GLY A 501 26.04 -0.47 7.17
C GLY A 501 25.28 -1.67 7.74
N TYR A 502 23.94 -1.71 7.61
CA TYR A 502 23.19 -2.92 7.96
C TYR A 502 23.62 -4.07 7.05
N GLY A 503 23.89 -5.24 7.64
CA GLY A 503 24.44 -6.40 6.92
C GLY A 503 25.93 -6.26 6.59
N ASP A 504 26.68 -5.41 7.34
CA ASP A 504 28.15 -5.29 7.31
C ASP A 504 28.75 -5.02 5.92
N HIS A 505 27.98 -4.34 5.05
CA HIS A 505 28.32 -4.10 3.64
C HIS A 505 28.63 -5.38 2.84
N ALA A 506 28.16 -6.55 3.30
CA ALA A 506 28.40 -7.83 2.66
C ALA A 506 27.88 -7.85 1.20
N PRO A 507 28.66 -8.32 0.23
CA PRO A 507 28.25 -8.34 -1.17
C PRO A 507 27.00 -9.22 -1.40
N GLU A 508 26.77 -10.27 -0.60
CA GLU A 508 25.57 -11.09 -0.62
C GLU A 508 24.32 -10.26 -0.28
N MET A 509 24.39 -9.45 0.79
CA MET A 509 23.29 -8.57 1.20
C MET A 509 22.99 -7.54 0.11
N TRP A 510 24.01 -6.94 -0.49
CA TRP A 510 23.84 -5.98 -1.57
C TRP A 510 23.28 -6.61 -2.85
N LEU A 511 23.71 -7.84 -3.20
CA LEU A 511 23.17 -8.56 -4.34
C LEU A 511 21.66 -8.86 -4.14
N MET A 512 21.30 -9.34 -2.95
CA MET A 512 19.92 -9.64 -2.62
C MET A 512 19.06 -8.38 -2.50
N TYR A 513 19.61 -7.27 -2.01
CA TYR A 513 18.95 -5.96 -2.07
C TYR A 513 18.73 -5.52 -3.52
N CYS A 514 19.73 -5.64 -4.39
CA CYS A 514 19.54 -5.28 -5.81
C CYS A 514 18.44 -6.14 -6.47
N LYS A 515 18.40 -7.46 -6.18
CA LYS A 515 17.29 -8.33 -6.61
C LYS A 515 15.95 -7.83 -6.10
N TRP A 516 15.86 -7.47 -4.82
CA TRP A 516 14.62 -6.99 -4.20
C TRP A 516 14.19 -5.62 -4.77
N ASN A 517 15.11 -4.70 -4.95
CA ASN A 517 14.85 -3.41 -5.58
C ASN A 517 14.46 -3.55 -7.06
N LEU A 518 15.10 -4.50 -7.78
CA LEU A 518 14.74 -4.85 -9.16
C LEU A 518 13.29 -5.35 -9.25
N ARG A 519 12.78 -6.04 -8.21
CA ARG A 519 11.37 -6.42 -8.10
C ARG A 519 10.46 -5.18 -8.11
N SER A 520 10.80 -4.13 -7.36
CA SER A 520 10.03 -2.87 -7.30
C SER A 520 10.04 -2.13 -8.64
N VAL A 521 11.18 -2.08 -9.31
CA VAL A 521 11.32 -1.52 -10.67
C VAL A 521 10.50 -2.34 -11.67
N THR A 522 10.61 -3.68 -11.61
CA THR A 522 9.89 -4.58 -12.52
C THR A 522 8.37 -4.53 -12.31
N ASN A 523 7.89 -4.24 -11.10
CA ASN A 523 6.48 -3.98 -10.84
C ASN A 523 5.94 -2.83 -11.71
N THR A 524 6.69 -1.73 -11.84
CA THR A 524 6.32 -0.60 -12.71
C THR A 524 6.33 -1.01 -14.18
N LEU A 525 7.35 -1.75 -14.61
CA LEU A 525 7.45 -2.24 -15.99
C LEU A 525 6.29 -3.18 -16.34
N LEU A 526 5.97 -4.10 -15.44
CA LEU A 526 4.88 -5.06 -15.60
C LEU A 526 3.53 -4.36 -15.68
N ASP A 527 3.22 -3.49 -14.71
CA ASP A 527 1.91 -2.83 -14.61
C ASP A 527 1.62 -2.01 -15.89
N TYR A 528 2.54 -1.16 -16.29
CA TYR A 528 2.39 -0.35 -17.51
C TYR A 528 2.34 -1.22 -18.77
N SER A 529 3.24 -2.20 -18.90
CA SER A 529 3.28 -3.06 -20.07
C SER A 529 2.00 -3.90 -20.22
N VAL A 530 1.46 -4.39 -19.13
CA VAL A 530 0.22 -5.19 -19.13
C VAL A 530 -0.99 -4.31 -19.46
N HIS A 531 -1.16 -3.19 -18.77
CA HIS A 531 -2.36 -2.38 -18.91
C HIS A 531 -2.37 -1.46 -20.13
N VAL A 532 -1.18 -1.06 -20.64
CA VAL A 532 -1.05 -0.06 -21.71
C VAL A 532 -0.48 -0.66 -22.99
N LEU A 533 0.55 -1.52 -22.89
CA LEU A 533 1.27 -2.06 -24.06
C LEU A 533 0.75 -3.45 -24.49
N GLY A 534 -0.15 -4.07 -23.72
CA GLY A 534 -0.77 -5.33 -24.10
C GLY A 534 0.07 -6.58 -23.80
N MET A 535 1.10 -6.49 -22.93
CA MET A 535 1.96 -7.62 -22.56
C MET A 535 1.14 -8.86 -22.19
N THR A 536 1.47 -10.00 -22.78
CA THR A 536 0.84 -11.29 -22.53
C THR A 536 1.31 -11.93 -21.21
N GLN A 537 0.63 -13.00 -20.79
CA GLN A 537 1.04 -13.76 -19.59
C GLN A 537 2.44 -14.37 -19.75
N ASP A 538 2.73 -14.98 -20.89
CA ASP A 538 4.02 -15.64 -21.12
C ASP A 538 5.17 -14.63 -21.13
N GLU A 539 4.97 -13.46 -21.76
CA GLU A 539 5.94 -12.36 -21.73
C GLU A 539 6.14 -11.81 -20.31
N ALA A 540 5.06 -11.69 -19.53
CA ALA A 540 5.12 -11.25 -18.14
C ALA A 540 5.86 -12.26 -17.25
N LEU A 541 5.57 -13.56 -17.38
CA LEU A 541 6.28 -14.61 -16.65
C LEU A 541 7.76 -14.65 -17.04
N ALA A 542 8.09 -14.52 -18.32
CA ALA A 542 9.48 -14.45 -18.78
C ALA A 542 10.21 -13.19 -18.24
N LEU A 543 9.54 -12.03 -18.19
CA LEU A 543 10.09 -10.82 -17.56
C LEU A 543 10.39 -11.06 -16.08
N LEU A 544 9.46 -11.64 -15.34
CA LEU A 544 9.56 -11.83 -13.89
C LEU A 544 10.60 -12.89 -13.52
N THR A 545 10.62 -14.05 -14.20
CA THR A 545 11.52 -15.15 -13.87
C THR A 545 12.92 -14.97 -14.43
N HIS A 546 13.06 -14.65 -15.72
CA HIS A 546 14.39 -14.63 -16.37
C HIS A 546 15.09 -13.27 -16.29
N LYS A 547 14.31 -12.15 -16.20
CA LYS A 547 14.93 -10.80 -16.20
C LYS A 547 14.88 -10.11 -14.84
N ALA A 548 14.07 -10.63 -13.89
CA ALA A 548 13.96 -10.10 -12.54
C ALA A 548 14.21 -11.14 -11.44
N PHE A 549 14.64 -12.36 -11.81
CA PHE A 549 15.08 -13.45 -10.91
C PHE A 549 14.06 -13.84 -9.83
N GLN A 550 12.76 -13.65 -10.11
CA GLN A 550 11.70 -14.09 -9.21
C GLN A 550 11.47 -15.60 -9.38
N THR A 551 11.07 -16.27 -8.30
CA THR A 551 10.67 -17.66 -8.38
C THR A 551 9.40 -17.82 -9.21
N GLU A 552 9.15 -19.00 -9.76
CA GLU A 552 7.98 -19.23 -10.62
C GLU A 552 6.66 -18.99 -9.86
N GLN A 553 6.59 -19.38 -8.59
CA GLN A 553 5.42 -19.16 -7.74
C GLN A 553 5.16 -17.66 -7.57
N GLU A 554 6.18 -16.86 -7.22
CA GLU A 554 6.09 -15.40 -7.08
C GLU A 554 5.66 -14.73 -8.41
N ALA A 555 6.20 -15.18 -9.54
CA ALA A 555 5.85 -14.66 -10.86
C ALA A 555 4.37 -14.91 -11.20
N ARG A 556 3.82 -16.10 -10.89
CA ARG A 556 2.41 -16.42 -11.08
C ARG A 556 1.50 -15.58 -10.18
N GLU A 557 1.88 -15.39 -8.93
CA GLU A 557 1.16 -14.51 -8.00
C GLU A 557 1.19 -13.06 -8.46
N LYS A 558 2.32 -12.59 -8.97
CA LYS A 558 2.49 -11.25 -9.52
C LYS A 558 1.65 -11.04 -10.78
N TRP A 559 1.59 -12.02 -11.66
CA TRP A 559 0.68 -11.99 -12.81
C TRP A 559 -0.77 -11.85 -12.38
N ARG A 560 -1.19 -12.67 -11.40
CA ARG A 560 -2.54 -12.53 -10.84
C ARG A 560 -2.77 -11.15 -10.23
N ARG A 561 -1.80 -10.61 -9.49
CA ARG A 561 -1.92 -9.29 -8.87
C ARG A 561 -2.09 -8.18 -9.91
N VAL A 562 -1.33 -8.18 -11.00
CA VAL A 562 -1.45 -7.16 -12.05
C VAL A 562 -2.78 -7.24 -12.81
N GLN A 563 -3.42 -8.41 -12.87
CA GLN A 563 -4.77 -8.54 -13.42
C GLN A 563 -5.85 -7.93 -12.52
N LEU A 564 -5.63 -7.97 -11.20
CA LEU A 564 -6.58 -7.54 -10.17
C LEU A 564 -6.37 -6.11 -9.68
N THR A 565 -5.24 -5.51 -10.02
CA THR A 565 -4.91 -4.12 -9.68
C THR A 565 -4.46 -3.39 -10.94
N SER A 566 -4.44 -2.08 -10.88
CA SER A 566 -3.86 -1.24 -11.92
C SER A 566 -3.24 -0.01 -11.29
N VAL A 567 -2.10 0.44 -11.82
CA VAL A 567 -1.32 1.57 -11.30
C VAL A 567 -0.65 1.28 -9.94
N GLN A 568 -1.24 0.47 -9.09
CA GLN A 568 -0.76 0.22 -7.72
C GLN A 568 0.68 -0.31 -7.68
N LEU A 569 1.05 -1.18 -8.62
CA LEU A 569 2.41 -1.73 -8.67
C LEU A 569 3.46 -0.67 -9.04
N THR A 570 3.07 0.48 -9.59
CA THR A 570 4.00 1.58 -9.88
C THR A 570 4.35 2.40 -8.65
N SER A 571 3.57 2.32 -7.57
CA SER A 571 3.75 3.14 -6.36
C SER A 571 5.10 2.93 -5.69
N TYR A 572 5.61 1.70 -5.67
CA TYR A 572 6.91 1.35 -5.09
C TYR A 572 8.06 2.18 -5.68
N PHE A 573 8.25 2.05 -6.99
CA PHE A 573 9.34 2.73 -7.68
C PHE A 573 9.11 4.23 -7.82
N SER A 574 7.87 4.68 -8.08
CA SER A 574 7.54 6.11 -8.17
C SER A 574 7.90 6.84 -6.88
N GLY A 575 7.38 6.39 -5.75
CA GLY A 575 7.65 7.00 -4.46
C GLY A 575 9.12 6.92 -4.07
N TYR A 576 9.74 5.75 -4.19
CA TYR A 576 11.17 5.57 -3.91
C TYR A 576 12.04 6.54 -4.70
N SER A 577 11.81 6.64 -6.02
CA SER A 577 12.62 7.49 -6.89
C SER A 577 12.46 8.98 -6.60
N GLU A 578 11.26 9.41 -6.17
CA GLU A 578 11.01 10.79 -5.78
C GLU A 578 11.61 11.13 -4.42
N ILE A 579 11.56 10.20 -3.44
CA ILE A 579 12.20 10.38 -2.13
C ILE A 579 13.73 10.47 -2.30
N MET A 580 14.34 9.61 -3.10
CA MET A 580 15.76 9.67 -3.41
C MET A 580 16.14 11.01 -4.05
N ALA A 581 15.36 11.47 -5.04
CA ALA A 581 15.60 12.75 -5.70
C ALA A 581 15.46 13.94 -4.72
N LEU A 582 14.48 13.87 -3.80
CA LEU A 582 14.30 14.88 -2.77
C LEU A 582 15.49 14.89 -1.79
N ARG A 583 15.93 13.73 -1.32
CA ARG A 583 17.11 13.60 -0.44
C ARG A 583 18.36 14.23 -1.07
N GLU A 584 18.64 13.91 -2.31
CA GLU A 584 19.81 14.44 -3.00
C GLU A 584 19.68 15.95 -3.27
N ALA A 585 18.50 16.46 -3.58
CA ALA A 585 18.27 17.89 -3.72
C ALA A 585 18.52 18.63 -2.39
N ARG A 586 18.04 18.08 -1.27
CA ARG A 586 18.27 18.66 0.07
C ARG A 586 19.75 18.58 0.49
N ARG A 587 20.42 17.47 0.18
CA ARG A 587 21.86 17.31 0.42
C ARG A 587 22.65 18.37 -0.35
N LYS A 588 22.34 18.57 -1.63
CA LYS A 588 22.99 19.60 -2.44
C LYS A 588 22.72 21.02 -1.94
N GLN A 589 21.48 21.30 -1.48
CA GLN A 589 21.08 22.61 -0.97
C GLN A 589 21.76 22.96 0.36
N LEU A 590 21.88 21.99 1.26
CA LEU A 590 22.41 22.20 2.61
C LEU A 590 23.92 21.98 2.72
N GLY A 591 24.54 21.26 1.76
CA GLY A 591 25.97 20.92 1.82
C GLY A 591 26.32 20.22 3.14
N ASP A 592 27.36 20.70 3.83
CA ASP A 592 27.84 20.13 5.09
C ASP A 592 26.84 20.23 6.25
N ARG A 593 25.77 21.00 6.09
CA ARG A 593 24.68 21.10 7.08
C ARG A 593 23.60 20.03 6.90
N PHE A 594 23.74 19.16 5.91
CA PHE A 594 22.77 18.09 5.69
C PHE A 594 22.94 17.00 6.75
N GLU A 595 21.90 16.83 7.56
CA GLU A 595 21.79 15.74 8.55
C GLU A 595 20.70 14.76 8.13
N LEU A 596 21.09 13.49 7.95
CA LEU A 596 20.20 12.45 7.41
C LEU A 596 19.01 12.21 8.33
N LYS A 597 19.22 12.15 9.66
CA LYS A 597 18.14 12.00 10.64
C LYS A 597 17.16 13.17 10.59
N ALA A 598 17.65 14.39 10.53
CA ALA A 598 16.80 15.58 10.45
C ALA A 598 15.95 15.56 9.17
N PHE A 599 16.52 15.11 8.05
CA PHE A 599 15.78 14.92 6.81
C PHE A 599 14.65 13.88 6.99
N HIS A 600 14.91 12.73 7.61
CA HIS A 600 13.92 11.68 7.81
C HIS A 600 12.80 12.13 8.76
N ASP A 601 13.16 12.69 9.91
CA ASP A 601 12.19 13.15 10.90
C ASP A 601 11.30 14.25 10.32
N GLN A 602 11.89 15.20 9.57
CA GLN A 602 11.13 16.24 8.87
C GLN A 602 10.22 15.64 7.79
N PHE A 603 10.72 14.75 6.93
CA PHE A 603 9.95 14.11 5.86
C PHE A 603 8.71 13.40 6.42
N LEU A 604 8.87 12.59 7.45
CA LEU A 604 7.78 11.85 8.07
C LEU A 604 6.81 12.71 8.88
N SER A 605 7.24 13.89 9.35
CA SER A 605 6.38 14.80 10.11
C SER A 605 5.20 15.35 9.29
N TYR A 606 5.31 15.30 7.97
CA TYR A 606 4.22 15.71 7.06
C TYR A 606 3.16 14.64 6.82
N GLY A 607 3.20 13.53 7.55
CA GLY A 607 2.25 12.43 7.40
C GLY A 607 2.48 11.62 6.12
N SER A 608 1.42 11.06 5.56
CA SER A 608 1.50 10.25 4.33
C SER A 608 1.17 11.07 3.07
N ALA A 609 1.51 12.36 3.04
CA ALA A 609 1.29 13.21 1.88
C ALA A 609 2.12 12.75 0.66
N PRO A 610 1.70 13.03 -0.60
CA PRO A 610 2.51 12.76 -1.77
C PRO A 610 3.89 13.38 -1.68
N VAL A 611 4.92 12.74 -2.22
CA VAL A 611 6.30 13.24 -2.16
C VAL A 611 6.44 14.61 -2.82
N ALA A 612 5.70 14.88 -3.89
CA ALA A 612 5.65 16.20 -4.53
C ALA A 612 5.17 17.29 -3.55
N VAL A 613 4.14 17.01 -2.76
CA VAL A 613 3.61 17.90 -1.72
C VAL A 613 4.63 18.08 -0.58
N ILE A 614 5.25 16.99 -0.13
CA ILE A 614 6.30 17.07 0.91
C ILE A 614 7.47 17.92 0.45
N ARG A 615 7.86 17.84 -0.82
CA ARG A 615 8.93 18.66 -1.42
C ARG A 615 8.64 20.16 -1.30
N GLU A 616 7.39 20.56 -1.52
CA GLU A 616 6.97 21.96 -1.35
C GLU A 616 7.02 22.44 0.12
N LEU A 617 6.89 21.51 1.07
CA LEU A 617 6.94 21.82 2.51
C LEU A 617 8.37 21.80 3.10
N MET A 618 9.31 21.17 2.42
CA MET A 618 10.71 21.05 2.86
C MET A 618 11.55 22.17 2.25
N HIS A 619 11.51 23.37 2.83
CA HIS A 619 12.30 24.54 2.40
C HIS A 619 13.73 24.53 2.95
#